data_f4ab80123c04d0870fc14c169480265a
#
_entry.id   f4ab80123c04d0870fc14c169480265a
#
_cell.length_a   1.000
_cell.length_b   1.000
_cell.length_c   1.000
_cell.angle_alpha   90.00
_cell.angle_beta   90.00
_cell.angle_gamma   90.00
#
_symmetry.space_group_name_H-M   'P 1'
#
loop_
_entity.id
_entity.type
_entity.pdbx_description
1 polymer ?
#
loop_
_entity_poly.entity_id
_entity_poly.type
_entity_poly.pdbx_seq_one_letter_code
_entity_poly.pdbx_strand_id
1 'polypeptide(L)'
;MRAGEAILAALLVASCPVAGANQPAPGPVEIDAHAEGTAFPHFWEQAFGSGRAILALRASYREDLRELKKVADFRYVRFHAILHDEVGVYDEDSHGSPVYNFSYVDQIYDGLLENGVRPFVEISFMPKKLAARQDVHPFWYRQVVAPPKDYAKWDGLIHAFAAHLVERYGIDEVAQWYFEVWNEPNIDFWTGEPKQASYFELYDHTARTLKAVNPRLRVGGPATAAADWVSPFLAHVAQEDVPADFVSTHGYADDTVQNLFHTAEDIPLDERVCRAIGKVHAEIQRSARPALPLMWTEWNVPSFGERYHARDTTYVGAALAEDIYQCDGLVDVMSYWTFDDVFEENGVVREPFSGGFGTIAAGGIKK
;
A
#
# COMPACT_ATOMS: atom_id res chain seq x y z
N MET A 1 39.58 -68.29 16.79
CA MET A 1 40.44 -68.05 15.63
C MET A 1 39.59 -67.62 14.45
N ARG A 2 39.63 -66.41 14.09
CA ARG A 2 39.55 -65.79 12.75
C ARG A 2 39.51 -64.28 12.94
N ALA A 3 40.59 -63.64 12.47
CA ALA A 3 40.71 -62.18 12.43
C ALA A 3 39.81 -61.59 11.35
N GLY A 4 39.15 -60.51 11.64
CA GLY A 4 38.39 -59.70 10.70
C GLY A 4 39.16 -58.36 10.50
N GLU A 5 39.64 -58.19 9.29
CA GLU A 5 40.37 -56.98 8.85
C GLU A 5 39.42 -55.77 8.78
N ALA A 6 39.76 -54.70 9.44
CA ALA A 6 39.10 -53.41 9.31
C ALA A 6 39.74 -52.64 8.15
N ILE A 7 38.97 -52.37 7.10
CA ILE A 7 39.32 -51.52 5.98
C ILE A 7 39.04 -50.06 6.39
N LEU A 8 40.11 -49.27 6.54
CA LEU A 8 40.07 -47.85 6.79
C LEU A 8 39.93 -47.13 5.45
N ALA A 9 38.72 -46.63 5.11
CA ALA A 9 38.53 -45.79 3.96
C ALA A 9 38.86 -44.34 4.28
N ALA A 10 39.98 -43.85 3.73
CA ALA A 10 40.38 -42.45 3.82
C ALA A 10 39.54 -41.63 2.82
N LEU A 11 38.63 -40.78 3.31
CA LEU A 11 37.98 -39.75 2.50
C LEU A 11 38.97 -38.60 2.25
N LEU A 12 39.44 -38.47 1.02
CA LEU A 12 40.12 -37.27 0.54
C LEU A 12 39.07 -36.20 0.29
N VAL A 13 38.98 -35.21 1.16
CA VAL A 13 38.25 -33.98 0.91
C VAL A 13 39.12 -33.10 0.02
N ALA A 14 38.80 -33.03 -1.26
CA ALA A 14 39.39 -32.08 -2.17
C ALA A 14 38.81 -30.70 -1.88
N SER A 15 39.56 -29.84 -1.20
CA SER A 15 39.23 -28.42 -1.09
C SER A 15 39.45 -27.72 -2.42
N CYS A 16 38.40 -27.45 -3.17
CA CYS A 16 38.47 -26.50 -4.26
C CYS A 16 38.69 -25.10 -3.70
N PRO A 17 39.73 -24.37 -4.13
CA PRO A 17 39.83 -22.96 -3.79
C PRO A 17 38.72 -22.21 -4.49
N VAL A 18 37.80 -21.64 -3.73
CA VAL A 18 36.87 -20.60 -4.24
C VAL A 18 37.77 -19.42 -4.59
N ALA A 19 38.01 -19.22 -5.88
CA ALA A 19 38.62 -18.01 -6.39
C ALA A 19 37.63 -16.88 -6.12
N GLY A 20 37.85 -16.17 -5.01
CA GLY A 20 37.19 -14.89 -4.76
C GLY A 20 37.59 -13.94 -5.89
N ALA A 21 36.67 -13.62 -6.78
CA ALA A 21 36.88 -12.52 -7.69
C ALA A 21 37.16 -11.29 -6.84
N ASN A 22 38.39 -10.78 -6.88
CA ASN A 22 38.73 -9.48 -6.32
C ASN A 22 37.87 -8.44 -7.12
N GLN A 23 36.78 -8.02 -6.56
CA GLN A 23 36.15 -6.79 -7.03
C GLN A 23 37.15 -5.66 -6.76
N PRO A 24 37.46 -4.84 -7.77
CA PRO A 24 38.30 -3.67 -7.55
C PRO A 24 37.68 -2.83 -6.44
N ALA A 25 38.46 -2.34 -5.52
CA ALA A 25 38.00 -1.41 -4.51
C ALA A 25 37.32 -0.23 -5.23
N PRO A 26 36.14 0.22 -4.76
CA PRO A 26 35.47 1.35 -5.37
C PRO A 26 36.44 2.54 -5.41
N GLY A 27 36.56 3.16 -6.58
CA GLY A 27 37.36 4.37 -6.76
C GLY A 27 36.85 5.50 -5.86
N PRO A 28 37.63 6.58 -5.72
CA PRO A 28 37.18 7.75 -4.98
C PRO A 28 35.89 8.30 -5.59
N VAL A 29 34.90 8.57 -4.76
CA VAL A 29 33.68 9.29 -5.18
C VAL A 29 34.02 10.77 -5.27
N GLU A 30 33.92 11.35 -6.47
CA GLU A 30 34.09 12.79 -6.70
C GLU A 30 32.71 13.44 -6.76
N ILE A 31 32.49 14.48 -5.94
CA ILE A 31 31.25 15.27 -5.91
C ILE A 31 31.62 16.68 -6.35
N ASP A 32 31.11 17.10 -7.50
CA ASP A 32 31.22 18.50 -7.95
C ASP A 32 30.06 19.32 -7.32
N ALA A 33 30.39 20.05 -6.26
CA ALA A 33 29.44 20.93 -5.57
C ALA A 33 28.98 22.15 -6.40
N HIS A 34 29.59 22.40 -7.57
CA HIS A 34 29.25 23.47 -8.48
C HIS A 34 28.48 23.00 -9.73
N ALA A 35 28.27 21.71 -9.88
CA ALA A 35 27.44 21.17 -10.95
C ALA A 35 26.01 21.74 -10.86
N GLU A 36 25.40 22.01 -12.01
CA GLU A 36 23.98 22.39 -12.05
C GLU A 36 23.14 21.22 -11.52
N GLY A 37 22.35 21.48 -10.45
CA GLY A 37 21.43 20.52 -9.89
C GLY A 37 20.10 20.52 -10.63
N THR A 38 19.44 19.38 -10.68
CA THR A 38 18.03 19.25 -11.07
C THR A 38 17.13 19.23 -9.85
N ALA A 39 15.88 19.68 -9.99
CA ALA A 39 14.90 19.53 -8.92
C ALA A 39 14.70 18.04 -8.66
N PHE A 40 14.75 17.65 -7.38
CA PHE A 40 14.51 16.29 -6.94
C PHE A 40 13.28 16.31 -6.00
N PRO A 41 12.07 16.15 -6.53
CA PRO A 41 10.86 16.16 -5.74
C PRO A 41 10.84 14.96 -4.79
N HIS A 42 10.51 15.20 -3.53
CA HIS A 42 10.48 14.18 -2.49
C HIS A 42 9.21 13.31 -2.60
N PHE A 43 9.00 12.67 -3.74
CA PHE A 43 7.83 11.86 -4.04
C PHE A 43 7.71 10.61 -3.14
N TRP A 44 8.85 10.10 -2.64
CA TRP A 44 8.92 8.90 -1.81
C TRP A 44 8.53 9.11 -0.35
N GLU A 45 8.56 10.33 0.14
CA GLU A 45 8.20 10.66 1.53
C GLU A 45 6.85 11.35 1.66
N GLN A 46 6.10 11.54 0.56
CA GLN A 46 4.79 12.21 0.61
C GLN A 46 3.76 11.44 1.41
N ALA A 47 3.80 10.10 1.35
CA ALA A 47 2.87 9.21 1.99
C ALA A 47 3.56 7.98 2.60
N PHE A 48 2.96 7.44 3.64
CA PHE A 48 3.32 6.14 4.20
C PHE A 48 2.08 5.28 4.37
N GLY A 49 2.27 3.98 4.16
CA GLY A 49 1.30 2.97 4.51
C GLY A 49 1.28 2.69 6.01
N SER A 50 0.20 2.09 6.45
CA SER A 50 -0.01 1.65 7.83
C SER A 50 -0.92 0.41 7.82
N GLY A 51 -1.05 -0.25 8.96
CA GLY A 51 -1.97 -1.36 9.14
C GLY A 51 -3.44 -0.96 8.96
N ARG A 52 -4.32 -1.32 9.88
CA ARG A 52 -5.74 -0.96 9.80
C ARG A 52 -6.10 0.28 10.62
N ALA A 53 -7.15 0.97 10.23
CA ALA A 53 -7.59 2.27 10.74
C ALA A 53 -7.69 2.36 12.27
N ILE A 54 -8.25 1.33 12.93
CA ILE A 54 -8.45 1.34 14.40
C ILE A 54 -7.13 1.45 15.19
N LEU A 55 -5.99 1.06 14.60
CA LEU A 55 -4.67 1.17 15.24
C LEU A 55 -4.28 2.63 15.47
N ALA A 56 -4.76 3.57 14.66
CA ALA A 56 -4.48 5.00 14.81
C ALA A 56 -5.07 5.61 16.09
N LEU A 57 -5.95 4.89 16.79
CA LEU A 57 -6.43 5.30 18.13
C LEU A 57 -5.41 5.05 19.24
N ARG A 58 -4.37 4.25 19.02
CA ARG A 58 -3.34 3.93 20.01
C ARG A 58 -2.41 5.13 20.24
N ALA A 59 -2.08 5.37 21.49
CA ALA A 59 -1.11 6.41 21.85
C ALA A 59 0.28 6.15 21.23
N SER A 60 0.73 4.88 21.23
CA SER A 60 2.00 4.47 20.63
C SER A 60 2.04 4.76 19.12
N TYR A 61 0.96 4.47 18.38
CA TYR A 61 0.86 4.80 16.96
C TYR A 61 1.06 6.30 16.69
N ARG A 62 0.39 7.15 17.50
CA ARG A 62 0.50 8.61 17.37
C ARG A 62 1.88 9.13 17.79
N GLU A 63 2.55 8.44 18.71
CA GLU A 63 3.93 8.74 19.09
C GLU A 63 4.90 8.40 17.95
N ASP A 64 4.79 7.21 17.37
CA ASP A 64 5.59 6.77 16.22
C ASP A 64 5.39 7.70 15.01
N LEU A 65 4.16 8.15 14.77
CA LEU A 65 3.85 9.15 13.75
C LEU A 65 4.62 10.46 13.98
N ARG A 66 4.67 10.97 15.22
CA ARG A 66 5.44 12.17 15.58
C ARG A 66 6.94 11.96 15.43
N GLU A 67 7.43 10.78 15.79
CA GLU A 67 8.86 10.46 15.63
C GLU A 67 9.27 10.42 14.16
N LEU A 68 8.45 9.83 13.29
CA LEU A 68 8.72 9.81 11.87
C LEU A 68 8.68 11.24 11.27
N LYS A 69 7.71 12.07 11.68
CA LYS A 69 7.61 13.48 11.24
C LYS A 69 8.86 14.32 11.55
N LYS A 70 9.73 13.91 12.47
CA LYS A 70 11.00 14.59 12.76
C LYS A 70 12.08 14.33 11.72
N VAL A 71 11.93 13.29 10.91
CA VAL A 71 12.95 12.83 9.95
C VAL A 71 12.45 12.80 8.50
N ALA A 72 11.15 12.76 8.29
CA ALA A 72 10.51 12.76 6.97
C ALA A 72 9.36 13.77 6.94
N ASP A 73 9.27 14.60 5.90
CA ASP A 73 8.19 15.58 5.75
C ASP A 73 6.99 14.98 5.02
N PHE A 74 6.47 13.88 5.54
CA PHE A 74 5.32 13.25 4.94
C PHE A 74 4.01 13.96 5.27
N ARG A 75 3.06 13.85 4.34
CA ARG A 75 1.79 14.57 4.39
C ARG A 75 0.60 13.66 4.55
N TYR A 76 0.72 12.39 4.16
CA TYR A 76 -0.38 11.43 4.12
C TYR A 76 -0.03 10.13 4.80
N VAL A 77 -1.04 9.52 5.44
CA VAL A 77 -1.01 8.13 5.87
C VAL A 77 -2.18 7.40 5.23
N ARG A 78 -1.88 6.27 4.60
CA ARG A 78 -2.84 5.32 4.05
C ARG A 78 -2.93 4.10 4.97
N PHE A 79 -4.11 3.72 5.38
CA PHE A 79 -4.39 2.52 6.15
C PHE A 79 -5.64 1.82 5.64
N HIS A 80 -5.70 0.52 5.88
CA HIS A 80 -6.85 -0.30 5.54
C HIS A 80 -8.05 -0.07 6.46
N ALA A 81 -9.22 -0.48 5.98
CA ALA A 81 -10.33 -0.87 6.84
C ALA A 81 -11.02 0.27 7.62
N ILE A 82 -11.13 1.48 7.04
CA ILE A 82 -11.89 2.57 7.68
C ILE A 82 -13.39 2.26 7.80
N LEU A 83 -13.93 1.40 6.92
CA LEU A 83 -15.34 0.98 6.95
C LEU A 83 -15.55 -0.36 7.68
N HIS A 84 -14.50 -0.97 8.22
CA HIS A 84 -14.60 -2.25 8.93
C HIS A 84 -15.45 -2.11 10.21
N ASP A 85 -16.12 -3.21 10.58
CA ASP A 85 -17.05 -3.21 11.73
C ASP A 85 -16.41 -2.80 13.07
N GLU A 86 -15.08 -2.93 13.24
CA GLU A 86 -14.41 -2.44 14.47
C GLU A 86 -14.36 -0.91 14.56
N VAL A 87 -14.47 -0.18 13.44
CA VAL A 87 -14.62 1.27 13.40
C VAL A 87 -16.09 1.67 13.60
N GLY A 88 -17.01 0.78 13.21
CA GLY A 88 -18.43 0.91 13.53
C GLY A 88 -19.18 1.96 12.70
N VAL A 89 -18.74 2.23 11.46
CA VAL A 89 -19.33 3.27 10.60
C VAL A 89 -20.73 2.95 10.10
N TYR A 90 -21.09 1.65 10.00
CA TYR A 90 -22.36 1.20 9.43
C TYR A 90 -23.00 0.14 10.29
N ASP A 91 -24.30 0.31 10.53
CA ASP A 91 -25.19 -0.68 11.12
C ASP A 91 -26.57 -0.60 10.44
N GLU A 92 -27.45 -1.55 10.75
CA GLU A 92 -28.86 -1.53 10.33
C GLU A 92 -29.75 -1.68 11.58
N ASP A 93 -30.81 -0.91 11.64
CA ASP A 93 -31.84 -1.02 12.66
C ASP A 93 -32.68 -2.30 12.50
N SER A 94 -33.68 -2.50 13.35
CA SER A 94 -34.58 -3.66 13.30
C SER A 94 -35.44 -3.74 12.02
N HIS A 95 -35.53 -2.66 11.24
CA HIS A 95 -36.26 -2.57 9.99
C HIS A 95 -35.31 -2.68 8.78
N GLY A 96 -34.00 -2.83 9.02
CA GLY A 96 -32.97 -2.88 8.00
C GLY A 96 -32.60 -1.51 7.41
N SER A 97 -32.97 -0.42 8.10
CA SER A 97 -32.58 0.94 7.68
C SER A 97 -31.13 1.21 8.12
N PRO A 98 -30.31 1.87 7.27
CA PRO A 98 -28.94 2.20 7.60
C PRO A 98 -28.83 3.09 8.84
N VAL A 99 -27.86 2.80 9.70
CA VAL A 99 -27.44 3.62 10.85
C VAL A 99 -25.96 3.91 10.71
N TYR A 100 -25.60 5.19 10.68
CA TYR A 100 -24.23 5.63 10.51
C TYR A 100 -23.67 6.18 11.82
N ASN A 101 -22.40 5.86 12.11
CA ASN A 101 -21.69 6.39 13.27
C ASN A 101 -20.23 6.69 12.89
N PHE A 102 -19.83 7.94 12.95
CA PHE A 102 -18.50 8.38 12.55
C PHE A 102 -17.60 8.74 13.75
N SER A 103 -18.00 8.41 14.98
CA SER A 103 -17.26 8.80 16.20
C SER A 103 -15.81 8.31 16.21
N TYR A 104 -15.53 7.10 15.73
CA TYR A 104 -14.15 6.59 15.63
C TYR A 104 -13.44 7.13 14.38
N VAL A 105 -14.14 7.35 13.28
CA VAL A 105 -13.59 8.04 12.10
C VAL A 105 -13.06 9.42 12.53
N ASP A 106 -13.85 10.17 13.29
CA ASP A 106 -13.46 11.47 13.80
C ASP A 106 -12.19 11.38 14.66
N GLN A 107 -12.14 10.48 15.63
CA GLN A 107 -10.98 10.31 16.49
C GLN A 107 -9.72 9.88 15.75
N ILE A 108 -9.88 9.06 14.69
CA ILE A 108 -8.78 8.61 13.84
C ILE A 108 -8.24 9.78 13.04
N TYR A 109 -9.10 10.51 12.33
CA TYR A 109 -8.67 11.60 11.45
C TYR A 109 -8.25 12.85 12.22
N ASP A 110 -8.93 13.18 13.32
CA ASP A 110 -8.46 14.23 14.23
C ASP A 110 -7.04 13.94 14.72
N GLY A 111 -6.76 12.68 15.11
CA GLY A 111 -5.44 12.29 15.58
C GLY A 111 -4.35 12.33 14.49
N LEU A 112 -4.69 12.15 13.21
CA LEU A 112 -3.77 12.38 12.11
C LEU A 112 -3.52 13.88 11.89
N LEU A 113 -4.60 14.67 11.79
CA LEU A 113 -4.52 16.12 11.53
C LEU A 113 -3.82 16.88 12.66
N GLU A 114 -4.03 16.50 13.92
CA GLU A 114 -3.31 17.04 15.10
C GLU A 114 -1.78 16.82 14.98
N ASN A 115 -1.35 15.79 14.25
CA ASN A 115 0.05 15.51 13.99
C ASN A 115 0.53 16.04 12.63
N GLY A 116 -0.26 16.90 11.96
CA GLY A 116 0.09 17.50 10.67
C GLY A 116 0.11 16.51 9.51
N VAL A 117 -0.68 15.43 9.60
CA VAL A 117 -0.79 14.38 8.57
C VAL A 117 -2.24 14.26 8.13
N ARG A 118 -2.47 14.13 6.84
CA ARG A 118 -3.78 13.92 6.23
C ARG A 118 -4.05 12.45 5.99
N PRO A 119 -5.31 11.99 6.01
CA PRO A 119 -5.63 10.68 5.52
C PRO A 119 -5.47 10.59 3.99
N PHE A 120 -4.85 9.51 3.52
CA PHE A 120 -5.05 8.96 2.19
C PHE A 120 -6.12 7.89 2.38
N VAL A 121 -7.36 8.24 2.09
CA VAL A 121 -8.54 7.45 2.48
C VAL A 121 -8.67 6.23 1.57
N GLU A 122 -8.36 5.05 2.05
CA GLU A 122 -8.72 3.79 1.41
C GLU A 122 -10.14 3.41 1.83
N ILE A 123 -11.09 3.42 0.89
CA ILE A 123 -12.49 3.09 1.14
C ILE A 123 -12.65 1.57 1.20
N SER A 124 -12.37 0.97 2.35
CA SER A 124 -12.43 -0.47 2.65
C SER A 124 -12.69 -0.72 4.13
N PHE A 125 -13.03 -1.89 4.56
CA PHE A 125 -13.57 -3.04 3.85
C PHE A 125 -15.10 -3.07 4.00
N MET A 126 -15.78 -4.07 3.43
CA MET A 126 -17.24 -4.11 3.43
C MET A 126 -17.81 -4.33 4.85
N PRO A 127 -18.69 -3.44 5.36
CA PRO A 127 -19.39 -3.70 6.62
C PRO A 127 -20.21 -4.99 6.52
N LYS A 128 -20.16 -5.84 7.56
CA LYS A 128 -20.80 -7.17 7.56
C LYS A 128 -22.28 -7.13 7.20
N LYS A 129 -23.02 -6.17 7.75
CA LYS A 129 -24.44 -6.04 7.45
C LYS A 129 -24.74 -5.57 6.04
N LEU A 130 -23.81 -4.90 5.39
CA LEU A 130 -23.95 -4.45 4.00
C LEU A 130 -23.49 -5.49 2.98
N ALA A 131 -22.65 -6.44 3.37
CA ALA A 131 -22.07 -7.44 2.50
C ALA A 131 -23.13 -8.41 1.92
N ALA A 132 -22.97 -8.75 0.62
CA ALA A 132 -23.79 -9.78 -0.03
C ALA A 132 -23.53 -11.20 0.54
N ARG A 133 -22.29 -11.44 0.98
CA ARG A 133 -21.84 -12.69 1.60
C ARG A 133 -20.84 -12.39 2.71
N GLN A 134 -20.60 -13.36 3.59
CA GLN A 134 -19.63 -13.23 4.67
C GLN A 134 -18.27 -13.84 4.28
N ASP A 135 -17.81 -13.51 3.06
CA ASP A 135 -16.49 -13.90 2.59
C ASP A 135 -15.46 -13.05 3.32
N VAL A 136 -14.56 -13.67 4.06
CA VAL A 136 -13.56 -12.97 4.88
C VAL A 136 -12.14 -13.27 4.41
N HIS A 137 -11.31 -12.25 4.41
CA HIS A 137 -9.88 -12.38 4.18
C HIS A 137 -9.19 -13.06 5.38
N PRO A 138 -8.11 -13.83 5.18
CA PRO A 138 -7.46 -14.58 6.25
C PRO A 138 -6.66 -13.74 7.26
N PHE A 139 -6.52 -12.43 7.06
CA PHE A 139 -5.89 -11.56 8.06
C PHE A 139 -6.53 -11.74 9.44
N TRP A 140 -5.75 -11.49 10.47
CA TRP A 140 -6.17 -11.71 11.86
C TRP A 140 -7.49 -11.00 12.21
N TYR A 141 -7.74 -9.81 11.68
CA TYR A 141 -8.96 -9.04 11.92
C TYR A 141 -10.14 -9.40 11.00
N ARG A 142 -9.96 -10.35 10.05
CA ARG A 142 -11.00 -11.05 9.30
C ARG A 142 -12.02 -10.12 8.63
N GLN A 143 -11.53 -9.15 7.89
CA GLN A 143 -12.37 -8.21 7.14
C GLN A 143 -13.21 -8.92 6.07
N VAL A 144 -14.43 -8.41 5.82
CA VAL A 144 -15.30 -8.91 4.76
C VAL A 144 -14.90 -8.29 3.42
N VAL A 145 -14.74 -9.15 2.42
CA VAL A 145 -14.23 -8.80 1.08
C VAL A 145 -15.24 -9.08 -0.04
N ALA A 146 -16.50 -9.31 0.32
CA ALA A 146 -17.60 -9.49 -0.61
C ALA A 146 -18.16 -8.14 -1.12
N PRO A 147 -18.79 -8.10 -2.31
CA PRO A 147 -19.51 -6.91 -2.77
C PRO A 147 -20.69 -6.56 -1.85
N PRO A 148 -21.23 -5.32 -1.95
CA PRO A 148 -22.43 -4.96 -1.22
C PRO A 148 -23.63 -5.77 -1.71
N LYS A 149 -24.57 -6.09 -0.82
CA LYS A 149 -25.84 -6.73 -1.16
C LYS A 149 -26.82 -5.76 -1.86
N ASP A 150 -26.58 -4.46 -1.71
CA ASP A 150 -27.44 -3.38 -2.19
C ASP A 150 -26.58 -2.14 -2.45
N TYR A 151 -26.39 -1.78 -3.70
CA TYR A 151 -25.60 -0.62 -4.09
C TYR A 151 -26.24 0.72 -3.67
N ALA A 152 -27.58 0.81 -3.54
CA ALA A 152 -28.21 2.03 -3.03
C ALA A 152 -27.83 2.28 -1.55
N LYS A 153 -27.65 1.22 -0.75
CA LYS A 153 -27.16 1.33 0.63
C LYS A 153 -25.66 1.64 0.67
N TRP A 154 -24.88 1.09 -0.27
CA TRP A 154 -23.47 1.44 -0.43
C TRP A 154 -23.31 2.92 -0.77
N ASP A 155 -24.03 3.41 -1.77
CA ASP A 155 -24.04 4.82 -2.15
C ASP A 155 -24.46 5.70 -0.97
N GLY A 156 -25.48 5.28 -0.21
CA GLY A 156 -25.92 5.96 1.00
C GLY A 156 -24.80 6.05 2.08
N LEU A 157 -24.04 4.98 2.28
CA LEU A 157 -22.89 4.97 3.20
C LEU A 157 -21.79 5.91 2.71
N ILE A 158 -21.38 5.81 1.45
CA ILE A 158 -20.32 6.65 0.88
C ILE A 158 -20.71 8.13 0.90
N HIS A 159 -21.97 8.43 0.56
CA HIS A 159 -22.51 9.79 0.64
C HIS A 159 -22.46 10.32 2.07
N ALA A 160 -22.97 9.57 3.04
CA ALA A 160 -22.99 9.98 4.45
C ALA A 160 -21.59 10.19 5.00
N PHE A 161 -20.66 9.27 4.69
CA PHE A 161 -19.26 9.36 5.09
C PHE A 161 -18.59 10.62 4.51
N ALA A 162 -18.67 10.82 3.20
CA ALA A 162 -18.02 11.98 2.57
C ALA A 162 -18.66 13.31 2.98
N ALA A 163 -20.00 13.37 3.11
CA ALA A 163 -20.72 14.56 3.59
C ALA A 163 -20.30 14.91 5.03
N HIS A 164 -20.20 13.91 5.91
CA HIS A 164 -19.73 14.09 7.28
C HIS A 164 -18.29 14.68 7.33
N LEU A 165 -17.38 14.15 6.50
CA LEU A 165 -16.01 14.67 6.44
C LEU A 165 -15.98 16.13 5.96
N VAL A 166 -16.76 16.45 4.93
CA VAL A 166 -16.85 17.83 4.42
C VAL A 166 -17.50 18.78 5.45
N GLU A 167 -18.52 18.33 6.16
CA GLU A 167 -19.16 19.10 7.23
C GLU A 167 -18.20 19.37 8.40
N ARG A 168 -17.44 18.34 8.83
CA ARG A 168 -16.56 18.43 9.99
C ARG A 168 -15.29 19.22 9.72
N TYR A 169 -14.60 18.94 8.61
CA TYR A 169 -13.26 19.49 8.33
C TYR A 169 -13.29 20.62 7.31
N GLY A 170 -14.40 20.85 6.64
CA GLY A 170 -14.51 21.82 5.55
C GLY A 170 -13.96 21.31 4.23
N ILE A 171 -14.59 21.73 3.13
CA ILE A 171 -14.20 21.27 1.79
C ILE A 171 -12.78 21.66 1.41
N ASP A 172 -12.26 22.79 1.89
CA ASP A 172 -10.90 23.24 1.56
C ASP A 172 -9.82 22.31 2.15
N GLU A 173 -10.11 21.65 3.28
CA GLU A 173 -9.24 20.62 3.83
C GLU A 173 -9.46 19.27 3.14
N VAL A 174 -10.72 18.81 3.04
CA VAL A 174 -11.02 17.48 2.50
C VAL A 174 -10.68 17.36 1.02
N ALA A 175 -10.73 18.44 0.25
CA ALA A 175 -10.29 18.47 -1.14
C ALA A 175 -8.76 18.23 -1.30
N GLN A 176 -7.99 18.29 -0.23
CA GLN A 176 -6.57 17.94 -0.23
C GLN A 176 -6.33 16.44 0.03
N TRP A 177 -7.35 15.70 0.46
CA TRP A 177 -7.27 14.27 0.70
C TRP A 177 -7.43 13.50 -0.61
N TYR A 178 -6.98 12.23 -0.62
CA TYR A 178 -7.22 11.28 -1.71
C TYR A 178 -8.20 10.22 -1.22
N PHE A 179 -9.10 9.81 -2.10
CA PHE A 179 -10.06 8.73 -1.84
C PHE A 179 -9.78 7.60 -2.81
N GLU A 180 -9.16 6.56 -2.33
CA GLU A 180 -8.85 5.35 -3.08
C GLU A 180 -9.94 4.32 -2.87
N VAL A 181 -10.41 3.72 -3.96
CA VAL A 181 -11.51 2.77 -3.87
C VAL A 181 -10.96 1.35 -3.69
N TRP A 182 -11.14 0.83 -2.48
CA TRP A 182 -10.77 -0.53 -2.09
C TRP A 182 -9.27 -0.76 -1.93
N ASN A 183 -8.91 -2.08 -1.72
CA ASN A 183 -7.55 -2.60 -1.64
C ASN A 183 -7.44 -3.90 -2.41
N GLU A 184 -6.50 -3.99 -3.34
CA GLU A 184 -6.07 -5.18 -4.08
C GLU A 184 -7.21 -6.08 -4.59
N PRO A 185 -8.18 -5.53 -5.35
CA PRO A 185 -9.36 -6.27 -5.78
C PRO A 185 -9.05 -7.38 -6.79
N ASN A 186 -7.86 -7.41 -7.35
CA ASN A 186 -7.43 -8.44 -8.31
C ASN A 186 -6.99 -9.75 -7.63
N ILE A 187 -6.75 -9.74 -6.32
CA ILE A 187 -6.41 -10.94 -5.55
C ILE A 187 -7.54 -11.33 -4.56
N ASP A 188 -7.24 -11.86 -3.41
CA ASP A 188 -8.22 -12.41 -2.45
C ASP A 188 -8.86 -11.35 -1.52
N PHE A 189 -8.55 -10.07 -1.74
CA PHE A 189 -9.25 -8.96 -1.09
C PHE A 189 -10.60 -8.60 -1.76
N TRP A 190 -11.01 -9.32 -2.79
CA TRP A 190 -12.29 -9.14 -3.44
C TRP A 190 -12.85 -10.47 -3.96
N THR A 191 -14.13 -10.74 -3.67
CA THR A 191 -14.82 -11.97 -4.05
C THR A 191 -16.03 -11.73 -4.95
N GLY A 192 -16.19 -10.52 -5.50
CA GLY A 192 -17.18 -10.25 -6.53
C GLY A 192 -16.90 -11.02 -7.82
N GLU A 193 -17.96 -11.44 -8.54
CA GLU A 193 -17.83 -12.19 -9.78
C GLU A 193 -18.74 -11.60 -10.88
N PRO A 194 -18.22 -11.41 -12.09
CA PRO A 194 -16.81 -11.55 -12.52
C PRO A 194 -15.92 -10.55 -11.80
N LYS A 195 -14.73 -10.99 -11.33
CA LYS A 195 -13.93 -10.24 -10.35
C LYS A 195 -13.66 -8.79 -10.78
N GLN A 196 -13.09 -8.56 -11.94
CA GLN A 196 -12.76 -7.22 -12.43
C GLN A 196 -14.00 -6.36 -12.70
N ALA A 197 -15.01 -6.91 -13.37
CA ALA A 197 -16.23 -6.17 -13.70
C ALA A 197 -17.01 -5.76 -12.44
N SER A 198 -17.14 -6.65 -11.46
CA SER A 198 -17.83 -6.34 -10.20
C SER A 198 -17.06 -5.34 -9.33
N TYR A 199 -15.73 -5.32 -9.43
CA TYR A 199 -14.94 -4.26 -8.79
C TYR A 199 -15.13 -2.91 -9.52
N PHE A 200 -15.15 -2.89 -10.84
CA PHE A 200 -15.41 -1.66 -11.58
C PHE A 200 -16.80 -1.10 -11.28
N GLU A 201 -17.80 -1.96 -11.09
CA GLU A 201 -19.12 -1.53 -10.61
C GLU A 201 -19.05 -0.85 -9.23
N LEU A 202 -18.29 -1.44 -8.28
CA LEU A 202 -18.06 -0.81 -6.97
C LEU A 202 -17.34 0.54 -7.10
N TYR A 203 -16.34 0.62 -7.97
CA TYR A 203 -15.61 1.85 -8.24
C TYR A 203 -16.55 2.94 -8.79
N ASP A 204 -17.35 2.61 -9.77
CA ASP A 204 -18.28 3.54 -10.43
C ASP A 204 -19.25 4.15 -9.43
N HIS A 205 -19.90 3.33 -8.62
CA HIS A 205 -20.81 3.76 -7.57
C HIS A 205 -20.09 4.69 -6.57
N THR A 206 -18.92 4.30 -6.10
CA THR A 206 -18.15 5.06 -5.13
C THR A 206 -17.69 6.40 -5.71
N ALA A 207 -17.11 6.40 -6.90
CA ALA A 207 -16.56 7.61 -7.53
C ALA A 207 -17.67 8.63 -7.86
N ARG A 208 -18.78 8.18 -8.44
CA ARG A 208 -19.92 9.04 -8.76
C ARG A 208 -20.54 9.62 -7.49
N THR A 209 -20.66 8.82 -6.43
CA THR A 209 -21.21 9.27 -5.14
C THR A 209 -20.32 10.32 -4.48
N LEU A 210 -18.99 10.11 -4.43
CA LEU A 210 -18.04 11.11 -3.91
C LEU A 210 -18.16 12.43 -4.67
N LYS A 211 -18.18 12.39 -6.00
CA LYS A 211 -18.30 13.60 -6.83
C LYS A 211 -19.67 14.26 -6.69
N ALA A 212 -20.73 13.52 -6.40
CA ALA A 212 -22.06 14.08 -6.12
C ALA A 212 -22.10 14.84 -4.79
N VAL A 213 -21.32 14.42 -3.78
CA VAL A 213 -21.15 15.18 -2.53
C VAL A 213 -20.40 16.48 -2.80
N ASN A 214 -19.26 16.42 -3.47
CA ASN A 214 -18.52 17.61 -3.89
C ASN A 214 -17.55 17.26 -5.03
N PRO A 215 -17.57 18.00 -6.16
CA PRO A 215 -16.70 17.72 -7.31
C PRO A 215 -15.20 17.93 -7.02
N ARG A 216 -14.83 18.60 -5.93
CA ARG A 216 -13.43 18.79 -5.51
C ARG A 216 -12.83 17.57 -4.79
N LEU A 217 -13.64 16.58 -4.39
CA LEU A 217 -13.13 15.36 -3.78
C LEU A 217 -12.35 14.55 -4.83
N ARG A 218 -11.13 14.13 -4.49
CA ARG A 218 -10.23 13.44 -5.42
C ARG A 218 -10.37 11.92 -5.25
N VAL A 219 -10.87 11.24 -6.27
CA VAL A 219 -11.08 9.79 -6.26
C VAL A 219 -10.19 9.08 -7.28
N GLY A 220 -9.69 7.89 -6.96
CA GLY A 220 -8.87 7.08 -7.84
C GLY A 220 -8.81 5.60 -7.45
N GLY A 221 -8.06 4.86 -8.24
CA GLY A 221 -7.85 3.43 -8.19
C GLY A 221 -6.98 2.96 -9.36
N PRO A 222 -6.92 1.65 -9.68
CA PRO A 222 -7.71 0.56 -9.13
C PRO A 222 -7.15 -0.07 -7.84
N ALA A 223 -6.06 0.44 -7.26
CA ALA A 223 -5.43 -0.06 -6.05
C ALA A 223 -5.08 -1.57 -6.11
N THR A 224 -4.63 -2.04 -7.24
CA THR A 224 -4.39 -3.45 -7.52
C THR A 224 -3.01 -3.92 -7.09
N ALA A 225 -2.90 -5.17 -6.65
CA ALA A 225 -1.62 -5.83 -6.44
C ALA A 225 -0.85 -6.02 -7.76
N ALA A 226 0.48 -6.03 -7.67
CA ALA A 226 1.41 -6.35 -8.74
C ALA A 226 1.23 -5.51 -10.02
N ALA A 227 0.84 -4.24 -9.89
CA ALA A 227 0.69 -3.31 -11.02
C ALA A 227 -0.24 -3.83 -12.13
N ASP A 228 -1.29 -4.56 -11.74
CA ASP A 228 -2.23 -5.18 -12.66
C ASP A 228 -3.49 -4.30 -12.87
N TRP A 229 -4.30 -4.61 -13.86
CA TRP A 229 -5.57 -3.95 -14.23
C TRP A 229 -5.50 -2.45 -14.55
N VAL A 230 -4.34 -1.81 -14.60
CA VAL A 230 -4.25 -0.36 -14.83
C VAL A 230 -4.78 0.01 -16.21
N SER A 231 -4.31 -0.63 -17.28
CA SER A 231 -4.83 -0.37 -18.63
C SER A 231 -6.33 -0.65 -18.79
N PRO A 232 -6.89 -1.78 -18.31
CA PRO A 232 -8.34 -2.00 -18.29
C PRO A 232 -9.11 -0.96 -17.50
N PHE A 233 -8.60 -0.53 -16.33
CA PHE A 233 -9.23 0.52 -15.53
C PHE A 233 -9.28 1.87 -16.27
N LEU A 234 -8.17 2.29 -16.85
CA LEU A 234 -8.10 3.51 -17.65
C LEU A 234 -9.05 3.50 -18.85
N ALA A 235 -9.18 2.35 -19.51
CA ALA A 235 -10.12 2.15 -20.59
C ALA A 235 -11.58 2.27 -20.10
N HIS A 236 -11.90 1.58 -18.98
CA HIS A 236 -13.23 1.60 -18.37
C HIS A 236 -13.66 3.02 -17.98
N VAL A 237 -12.86 3.73 -17.20
CA VAL A 237 -13.23 5.09 -16.74
C VAL A 237 -13.31 6.10 -17.87
N ALA A 238 -12.66 5.85 -19.01
CA ALA A 238 -12.77 6.69 -20.20
C ALA A 238 -14.06 6.36 -21.01
N GLN A 239 -14.41 5.07 -21.14
CA GLN A 239 -15.56 4.61 -21.90
C GLN A 239 -16.90 4.88 -21.21
N GLU A 240 -16.92 4.66 -19.89
CA GLU A 240 -18.15 4.81 -19.07
C GLU A 240 -18.28 6.22 -18.47
N ASP A 241 -17.37 7.13 -18.80
CA ASP A 241 -17.32 8.51 -18.26
C ASP A 241 -17.41 8.52 -16.73
N VAL A 242 -16.55 7.70 -16.09
CA VAL A 242 -16.44 7.62 -14.63
C VAL A 242 -15.35 8.57 -14.14
N PRO A 243 -15.58 9.31 -13.04
CA PRO A 243 -14.57 10.16 -12.45
C PRO A 243 -13.32 9.36 -12.01
N ALA A 244 -12.14 9.88 -12.37
CA ALA A 244 -10.86 9.44 -11.82
C ALA A 244 -9.91 10.63 -11.82
N ASP A 245 -9.35 10.97 -10.67
CA ASP A 245 -8.44 12.10 -10.48
C ASP A 245 -6.98 11.63 -10.34
N PHE A 246 -6.75 10.34 -10.11
CA PHE A 246 -5.44 9.71 -10.05
C PHE A 246 -5.53 8.21 -10.37
N VAL A 247 -4.40 7.63 -10.71
CA VAL A 247 -4.23 6.17 -10.79
C VAL A 247 -3.48 5.71 -9.56
N SER A 248 -3.92 4.62 -8.94
CA SER A 248 -3.17 3.97 -7.85
C SER A 248 -3.01 2.47 -8.10
N THR A 249 -1.89 1.94 -7.66
CA THR A 249 -1.58 0.51 -7.71
C THR A 249 -0.43 0.18 -6.75
N HIS A 250 -0.19 -1.11 -6.53
CA HIS A 250 0.84 -1.63 -5.66
C HIS A 250 1.85 -2.46 -6.46
N GLY A 251 3.04 -2.60 -5.92
CA GLY A 251 4.04 -3.52 -6.42
C GLY A 251 5.23 -3.58 -5.49
N TYR A 252 5.56 -4.78 -5.11
CA TYR A 252 6.67 -5.08 -4.22
C TYR A 252 7.80 -5.71 -5.01
N ALA A 253 9.04 -5.51 -4.56
CA ALA A 253 10.18 -6.16 -5.20
C ALA A 253 10.11 -7.71 -5.10
N ASP A 254 9.38 -8.23 -4.09
CA ASP A 254 9.15 -9.67 -3.89
C ASP A 254 8.07 -10.24 -4.82
N ASP A 255 7.28 -9.40 -5.47
CA ASP A 255 6.31 -9.86 -6.47
C ASP A 255 7.01 -10.61 -7.59
N THR A 256 6.35 -11.65 -8.10
CA THR A 256 6.94 -12.41 -9.20
C THR A 256 7.00 -11.58 -10.48
N VAL A 257 8.02 -11.80 -11.30
CA VAL A 257 8.14 -11.17 -12.62
C VAL A 257 6.91 -11.47 -13.47
N GLN A 258 6.36 -12.68 -13.34
CA GLN A 258 5.14 -13.06 -14.06
C GLN A 258 3.93 -12.20 -13.64
N ASN A 259 3.80 -11.88 -12.35
CA ASN A 259 2.69 -11.06 -11.87
C ASN A 259 2.87 -9.59 -12.28
N LEU A 260 4.09 -9.04 -12.12
CA LEU A 260 4.37 -7.63 -12.44
C LEU A 260 4.38 -7.32 -13.94
N PHE A 261 4.91 -8.23 -14.77
CA PHE A 261 5.27 -7.91 -16.16
C PHE A 261 4.67 -8.87 -17.20
N HIS A 262 4.02 -9.97 -16.76
CA HIS A 262 3.48 -11.01 -17.65
C HIS A 262 4.52 -11.58 -18.62
N THR A 263 5.78 -11.70 -18.19
CA THR A 263 6.91 -12.20 -18.97
C THR A 263 7.69 -13.27 -18.21
N ALA A 264 8.49 -14.04 -18.94
CA ALA A 264 9.46 -14.98 -18.38
C ALA A 264 10.89 -14.41 -18.33
N GLU A 265 11.07 -13.11 -18.55
CA GLU A 265 12.37 -12.43 -18.42
C GLU A 265 12.89 -12.58 -16.99
N ASP A 266 14.19 -12.74 -16.81
CA ASP A 266 14.81 -12.69 -15.49
C ASP A 266 15.12 -11.23 -15.14
N ILE A 267 14.25 -10.61 -14.33
CA ILE A 267 14.39 -9.22 -13.88
C ILE A 267 14.94 -9.23 -12.47
N PRO A 268 16.11 -8.61 -12.24
CA PRO A 268 16.69 -8.45 -10.91
C PRO A 268 15.69 -7.77 -9.95
N LEU A 269 15.81 -8.12 -8.69
CA LEU A 269 14.86 -7.69 -7.67
C LEU A 269 14.91 -6.20 -7.36
N ASP A 270 16.11 -5.64 -7.37
CA ASP A 270 16.41 -4.22 -7.22
C ASP A 270 15.94 -3.34 -8.39
N GLU A 271 15.54 -3.97 -9.49
CA GLU A 271 14.97 -3.25 -10.65
C GLU A 271 13.43 -3.34 -10.72
N ARG A 272 12.80 -4.27 -9.98
CA ARG A 272 11.39 -4.61 -10.20
C ARG A 272 10.43 -3.50 -9.89
N VAL A 273 10.60 -2.80 -8.76
CA VAL A 273 9.68 -1.73 -8.35
C VAL A 273 9.65 -0.62 -9.40
N CYS A 274 10.81 -0.08 -9.76
CA CYS A 274 10.84 1.05 -10.70
C CYS A 274 10.55 0.64 -12.14
N ARG A 275 10.86 -0.58 -12.57
CA ARG A 275 10.40 -1.09 -13.87
C ARG A 275 8.87 -1.25 -13.91
N ALA A 276 8.24 -1.69 -12.81
CA ALA A 276 6.79 -1.77 -12.72
C ALA A 276 6.14 -0.38 -12.73
N ILE A 277 6.70 0.58 -11.99
CA ILE A 277 6.29 1.99 -12.04
C ILE A 277 6.42 2.54 -13.47
N GLY A 278 7.54 2.31 -14.14
CA GLY A 278 7.76 2.74 -15.52
C GLY A 278 6.78 2.12 -16.51
N LYS A 279 6.41 0.83 -16.31
CA LYS A 279 5.35 0.16 -17.09
C LYS A 279 4.01 0.91 -16.93
N VAL A 280 3.59 1.14 -15.68
CA VAL A 280 2.31 1.81 -15.37
C VAL A 280 2.33 3.26 -15.85
N HIS A 281 3.41 3.98 -15.64
CA HIS A 281 3.58 5.33 -16.18
C HIS A 281 3.34 5.36 -17.71
N ALA A 282 3.96 4.43 -18.43
CA ALA A 282 3.78 4.31 -19.87
C ALA A 282 2.35 3.89 -20.27
N GLU A 283 1.63 3.13 -19.45
CA GLU A 283 0.22 2.81 -19.65
C GLU A 283 -0.66 4.06 -19.53
N ILE A 284 -0.44 4.90 -18.50
CA ILE A 284 -1.14 6.17 -18.30
C ILE A 284 -0.88 7.10 -19.49
N GLN A 285 0.39 7.27 -19.89
CA GLN A 285 0.76 8.15 -21.03
C GLN A 285 0.12 7.73 -22.35
N ARG A 286 -0.17 6.44 -22.56
CA ARG A 286 -0.83 5.92 -23.76
C ARG A 286 -2.35 5.90 -23.68
N SER A 287 -2.92 6.22 -22.50
CA SER A 287 -4.36 6.20 -22.27
C SER A 287 -5.08 7.44 -22.81
N ALA A 288 -6.40 7.43 -22.74
CA ALA A 288 -7.22 8.61 -23.02
C ALA A 288 -7.08 9.74 -21.96
N ARG A 289 -6.39 9.47 -20.85
CA ARG A 289 -6.18 10.41 -19.73
C ARG A 289 -4.71 10.50 -19.32
N PRO A 290 -3.79 10.92 -20.21
CA PRO A 290 -2.34 10.86 -19.99
C PRO A 290 -1.82 11.79 -18.87
N ALA A 291 -2.65 12.71 -18.39
CA ALA A 291 -2.29 13.66 -17.33
C ALA A 291 -2.68 13.19 -15.91
N LEU A 292 -3.24 11.99 -15.76
CA LEU A 292 -3.56 11.46 -14.44
C LEU A 292 -2.26 11.21 -13.65
N PRO A 293 -2.15 11.73 -12.41
CA PRO A 293 -1.00 11.43 -11.57
C PRO A 293 -0.99 9.95 -11.15
N LEU A 294 0.21 9.40 -11.02
CA LEU A 294 0.45 8.04 -10.56
C LEU A 294 0.78 8.04 -9.06
N MET A 295 -0.03 7.32 -8.29
CA MET A 295 0.16 7.07 -6.87
C MET A 295 0.53 5.60 -6.67
N TRP A 296 1.75 5.33 -6.22
CA TRP A 296 2.19 3.98 -5.87
C TRP A 296 1.91 3.73 -4.39
N THR A 297 0.71 3.24 -4.10
CA THR A 297 0.12 3.33 -2.75
C THR A 297 0.57 2.24 -1.79
N GLU A 298 1.27 1.22 -2.29
CA GLU A 298 2.04 0.30 -1.45
C GLU A 298 3.30 -0.19 -2.18
N TRP A 299 4.42 -0.17 -1.47
CA TRP A 299 5.68 -0.75 -1.90
C TRP A 299 6.60 -1.01 -0.72
N ASN A 300 7.57 -1.89 -0.91
CA ASN A 300 8.64 -2.13 0.05
C ASN A 300 9.85 -2.70 -0.68
N VAL A 301 11.00 -2.65 -0.02
CA VAL A 301 12.23 -3.28 -0.51
C VAL A 301 12.14 -4.79 -0.46
N PRO A 302 12.98 -5.52 -1.24
CA PRO A 302 12.95 -6.98 -1.27
C PRO A 302 13.17 -7.59 0.10
N SER A 303 12.36 -8.60 0.42
CA SER A 303 12.53 -9.42 1.61
C SER A 303 12.43 -10.89 1.23
N PHE A 304 13.54 -11.59 1.17
CA PHE A 304 13.58 -12.98 0.68
C PHE A 304 13.49 -14.01 1.77
N GLY A 305 12.54 -14.96 1.68
CA GLY A 305 12.48 -16.24 2.33
C GLY A 305 13.04 -16.25 3.75
N GLU A 306 14.08 -17.01 3.99
CA GLU A 306 14.81 -17.01 5.27
C GLU A 306 15.44 -15.66 5.65
N ARG A 307 15.42 -14.66 4.76
CA ARG A 307 15.88 -13.29 4.99
C ARG A 307 14.76 -12.34 5.42
N TYR A 308 13.71 -12.83 6.03
CA TYR A 308 12.67 -11.99 6.62
C TYR A 308 13.22 -10.85 7.49
N HIS A 309 14.37 -11.07 8.12
CA HIS A 309 15.07 -10.06 8.90
C HIS A 309 15.84 -9.03 8.07
N ALA A 310 15.91 -9.12 6.75
CA ALA A 310 16.58 -8.12 5.93
C ALA A 310 15.94 -6.73 6.08
N ARG A 311 14.62 -6.67 6.35
CA ARG A 311 13.88 -5.43 6.63
C ARG A 311 14.35 -4.70 7.89
N ASP A 312 15.02 -5.40 8.81
CA ASP A 312 15.56 -4.82 10.04
C ASP A 312 17.08 -4.57 9.94
N THR A 313 17.62 -4.46 8.73
CA THR A 313 19.07 -4.30 8.49
C THR A 313 19.37 -3.06 7.66
N THR A 314 20.65 -2.66 7.62
CA THR A 314 21.16 -1.56 6.79
C THR A 314 20.97 -1.77 5.27
N TYR A 315 20.66 -2.99 4.84
CA TYR A 315 20.31 -3.29 3.45
C TYR A 315 19.12 -2.45 2.97
N VAL A 316 18.12 -2.25 3.83
CA VAL A 316 16.92 -1.47 3.50
C VAL A 316 17.27 -0.06 3.05
N GLY A 317 18.17 0.63 3.77
CA GLY A 317 18.55 2.00 3.42
C GLY A 317 19.22 2.10 2.04
N ALA A 318 20.06 1.12 1.67
CA ALA A 318 20.69 1.08 0.35
C ALA A 318 19.68 0.78 -0.76
N ALA A 319 18.79 -0.17 -0.54
CA ALA A 319 17.75 -0.54 -1.50
C ALA A 319 16.74 0.61 -1.71
N LEU A 320 16.32 1.29 -0.63
CA LEU A 320 15.47 2.49 -0.73
C LEU A 320 16.11 3.59 -1.55
N ALA A 321 17.41 3.87 -1.34
CA ALA A 321 18.12 4.90 -2.07
C ALA A 321 18.19 4.59 -3.57
N GLU A 322 18.38 3.34 -3.93
CA GLU A 322 18.41 2.87 -5.32
C GLU A 322 17.03 3.00 -5.98
N ASP A 323 15.98 2.49 -5.33
CA ASP A 323 14.60 2.60 -5.83
C ASP A 323 14.18 4.07 -6.00
N ILE A 324 14.47 4.94 -5.02
CA ILE A 324 14.15 6.37 -5.10
C ILE A 324 14.85 7.02 -6.31
N TYR A 325 16.13 6.69 -6.51
CA TYR A 325 16.89 7.22 -7.64
C TYR A 325 16.35 6.75 -9.00
N GLN A 326 16.02 5.48 -9.12
CA GLN A 326 15.51 4.90 -10.37
C GLN A 326 14.10 5.35 -10.73
N CYS A 327 13.26 5.62 -9.72
CA CYS A 327 11.86 6.00 -9.92
C CYS A 327 11.63 7.51 -10.17
N ASP A 328 12.68 8.34 -10.08
CA ASP A 328 12.54 9.79 -10.26
C ASP A 328 11.93 10.14 -11.62
N GLY A 329 10.91 10.99 -11.60
CA GLY A 329 10.17 11.43 -12.79
C GLY A 329 9.15 10.42 -13.34
N LEU A 330 8.98 9.24 -12.72
CA LEU A 330 8.04 8.21 -13.16
C LEU A 330 6.75 8.16 -12.34
N VAL A 331 6.75 8.73 -11.12
CA VAL A 331 5.67 8.62 -10.16
C VAL A 331 5.51 9.91 -9.36
N ASP A 332 4.28 10.24 -8.97
CA ASP A 332 3.98 11.47 -8.22
C ASP A 332 4.03 11.25 -6.70
N VAL A 333 3.64 10.07 -6.23
CA VAL A 333 3.67 9.69 -4.81
C VAL A 333 4.02 8.20 -4.71
N MET A 334 4.98 7.88 -3.83
CA MET A 334 5.22 6.52 -3.35
C MET A 334 4.88 6.44 -1.87
N SER A 335 4.08 5.45 -1.48
CA SER A 335 3.67 5.21 -0.10
C SER A 335 4.35 3.94 0.41
N TYR A 336 5.42 4.12 1.18
CA TYR A 336 6.18 3.00 1.74
C TYR A 336 5.33 2.20 2.73
N TRP A 337 5.29 0.90 2.58
CA TRP A 337 4.54 -0.03 3.42
C TRP A 337 5.46 -0.70 4.43
N THR A 338 5.52 -0.27 5.71
CA THR A 338 4.72 0.74 6.41
C THR A 338 5.60 1.73 7.18
N PHE A 339 5.01 2.72 7.87
CA PHE A 339 5.81 3.62 8.70
C PHE A 339 6.21 2.98 10.04
N ASP A 340 5.38 2.11 10.63
CA ASP A 340 5.66 1.42 11.88
C ASP A 340 5.26 -0.07 11.84
N ASP A 341 5.75 -0.85 12.82
CA ASP A 341 5.40 -2.26 13.02
C ASP A 341 4.16 -2.46 13.88
N VAL A 342 3.41 -1.42 14.22
CA VAL A 342 2.07 -1.53 14.79
C VAL A 342 1.10 -1.87 13.66
N PHE A 343 1.10 -3.13 13.25
CA PHE A 343 0.61 -3.56 11.94
C PHE A 343 -0.48 -4.64 12.03
N GLU A 344 -0.27 -5.71 12.77
CA GLU A 344 -1.25 -6.72 13.19
C GLU A 344 -2.04 -7.45 12.08
N GLU A 345 -1.52 -7.65 10.89
CA GLU A 345 -2.18 -8.49 9.88
C GLU A 345 -2.14 -9.98 10.23
N ASN A 346 -1.04 -10.43 10.79
CA ASN A 346 -0.81 -11.82 11.22
C ASN A 346 -0.93 -11.98 12.74
N GLY A 347 -1.64 -11.06 13.40
CA GLY A 347 -1.77 -10.99 14.85
C GLY A 347 -0.86 -9.94 15.47
N VAL A 348 -0.85 -9.88 16.79
CA VAL A 348 -0.11 -8.87 17.56
C VAL A 348 1.39 -9.09 17.41
N VAL A 349 2.13 -8.08 16.98
CA VAL A 349 3.59 -8.07 17.01
C VAL A 349 4.06 -8.05 18.46
N ARG A 350 4.89 -9.01 18.84
CA ARG A 350 5.33 -9.23 20.23
C ARG A 350 6.81 -8.91 20.47
N GLU A 351 7.57 -8.82 19.40
CA GLU A 351 9.03 -8.69 19.45
C GLU A 351 9.46 -7.54 18.53
N PRO A 352 10.33 -6.63 18.99
CA PRO A 352 10.99 -5.68 18.10
C PRO A 352 11.91 -6.44 17.13
N PHE A 353 12.15 -5.88 15.95
CA PHE A 353 12.99 -6.50 14.92
C PHE A 353 12.53 -7.90 14.49
N SER A 354 11.21 -8.03 14.32
CA SER A 354 10.58 -9.28 13.87
C SER A 354 10.55 -9.45 12.36
N GLY A 355 11.26 -8.60 11.60
CA GLY A 355 11.18 -8.54 10.14
C GLY A 355 9.90 -7.85 9.64
N GLY A 356 9.29 -7.01 10.46
CA GLY A 356 8.12 -6.21 10.10
C GLY A 356 8.43 -5.17 9.02
N PHE A 357 7.37 -4.65 8.41
CA PHE A 357 7.49 -3.72 7.28
C PHE A 357 7.88 -2.29 7.68
N GLY A 358 7.69 -1.94 8.96
CA GLY A 358 7.81 -0.57 9.44
C GLY A 358 9.24 -0.04 9.46
N THR A 359 9.37 1.28 9.38
CA THR A 359 10.62 2.01 9.64
C THR A 359 10.86 2.21 11.14
N ILE A 360 9.82 2.00 11.94
CA ILE A 360 9.87 1.99 13.41
C ILE A 360 9.40 0.61 13.87
N ALA A 361 10.22 -0.06 14.67
CA ALA A 361 9.89 -1.35 15.25
C ALA A 361 8.85 -1.19 16.38
N ALA A 362 8.17 -2.29 16.73
CA ALA A 362 7.27 -2.31 17.88
C ALA A 362 7.98 -1.78 19.14
N GLY A 363 7.32 -0.84 19.82
CA GLY A 363 7.90 -0.14 20.97
C GLY A 363 8.67 1.14 20.67
N GLY A 364 8.56 1.67 19.44
CA GLY A 364 9.10 2.99 19.07
C GLY A 364 10.59 3.00 18.74
N ILE A 365 11.18 1.86 18.42
CA ILE A 365 12.61 1.76 18.10
C ILE A 365 12.79 2.01 16.61
N LYS A 366 13.56 3.03 16.25
CA LYS A 366 13.88 3.36 14.84
C LYS A 366 14.82 2.28 14.26
N LYS A 367 14.51 1.84 13.05
CA LYS A 367 15.32 0.87 12.29
C LYS A 367 16.38 1.56 11.43
#